data_4590d2051702c3132bad21864c2e50d5
#
_entry.id   4590d2051702c3132bad21864c2e50d5
#
_cell.length_a   1.000
_cell.length_b   1.000
_cell.length_c   1.000
_cell.angle_alpha   90.00
_cell.angle_beta   90.00
_cell.angle_gamma   90.00
#
_symmetry.space_group_name_H-M   'P 1'
#
loop_
_entity.id
_entity.type
_entity.pdbx_description
1 polymer ?
#
loop_
_entity_poly.entity_id
_entity_poly.type
_entity_poly.pdbx_seq_one_letter_code
_entity_poly.pdbx_strand_id
1 'polypeptide(L)'
;GHLYDKGYLVVCVTNGRNKVRSQEFKDVVKASGNECIMLEYPDKVRGKRDDWALVKDGIESDLEKIMTCKDWKLIAVHNQKGEYGHIHHVNVHNYVTEIYDKNNIQCDLYCFGKYYKASRLKVVGNTLPKISKERYEFKKKLADMYTSQKKTVDKLWHMAYYEDWTLYKRYSEHPEMKKQTATALGVAVNEAQ
;
A
#
# COMPACT_ATOMS: atom_id res chain seq x y z
N GLY A 1 6.73 2.00 9.65
CA GLY A 1 6.89 3.33 10.22
C GLY A 1 5.71 4.25 10.02
N HIS A 2 5.10 4.29 8.80
CA HIS A 2 3.97 5.19 8.53
C HIS A 2 2.75 4.93 9.42
N LEU A 3 2.47 3.71 9.80
CA LEU A 3 1.37 3.39 10.74
C LEU A 3 1.51 4.06 12.12
N TYR A 4 2.70 4.58 12.44
CA TYR A 4 2.92 5.39 13.65
C TYR A 4 2.03 6.63 13.70
N ASP A 5 1.72 7.24 12.56
CA ASP A 5 0.93 8.47 12.48
C ASP A 5 -0.56 8.26 12.72
N LYS A 6 -1.05 7.01 12.73
CA LYS A 6 -2.47 6.64 12.94
C LYS A 6 -3.43 7.15 11.86
N GLY A 7 -4.67 6.71 11.95
CA GLY A 7 -5.74 7.12 11.02
C GLY A 7 -5.72 6.37 9.69
N TYR A 8 -4.99 5.25 9.58
CA TYR A 8 -5.00 4.39 8.40
C TYR A 8 -6.04 3.28 8.50
N LEU A 9 -6.64 2.95 7.35
CA LEU A 9 -7.28 1.66 7.13
C LEU A 9 -6.28 0.75 6.40
N VAL A 10 -5.83 -0.30 7.07
CA VAL A 10 -4.88 -1.27 6.50
C VAL A 10 -5.64 -2.43 5.89
N VAL A 11 -5.49 -2.63 4.58
CA VAL A 11 -6.19 -3.69 3.85
C VAL A 11 -5.21 -4.81 3.50
N CYS A 12 -5.52 -6.02 3.95
CA CYS A 12 -4.81 -7.24 3.55
C CYS A 12 -5.70 -8.09 2.66
N VAL A 13 -5.28 -8.38 1.44
CA VAL A 13 -6.10 -9.06 0.43
C VAL A 13 -6.21 -10.56 0.67
N THR A 14 -5.22 -11.17 1.31
CA THR A 14 -5.11 -12.63 1.44
C THR A 14 -5.19 -13.12 2.88
N ASN A 15 -5.38 -14.45 3.00
CA ASN A 15 -5.23 -15.18 4.27
C ASN A 15 -6.29 -14.91 5.35
N GLY A 16 -7.41 -14.25 5.07
CA GLY A 16 -8.45 -14.00 6.07
C GLY A 16 -9.01 -15.28 6.72
N ARG A 17 -9.04 -16.39 5.99
CA ARG A 17 -9.44 -17.71 6.51
C ARG A 17 -8.39 -18.39 7.38
N ASN A 18 -7.14 -17.96 7.34
CA ASN A 18 -6.10 -18.50 8.20
C ASN A 18 -6.21 -17.85 9.58
N LYS A 19 -6.76 -18.57 10.56
CA LYS A 19 -7.05 -18.04 11.89
C LYS A 19 -5.82 -17.40 12.57
N VAL A 20 -4.64 -18.01 12.46
CA VAL A 20 -3.41 -17.48 13.06
C VAL A 20 -3.00 -16.16 12.37
N ARG A 21 -2.91 -16.18 11.03
CA ARG A 21 -2.51 -14.99 10.25
C ARG A 21 -3.50 -13.83 10.42
N SER A 22 -4.80 -14.16 10.42
CA SER A 22 -5.86 -13.18 10.59
C SER A 22 -5.81 -12.55 11.97
N GLN A 23 -5.59 -13.36 13.02
CA GLN A 23 -5.48 -12.83 14.38
C GLN A 23 -4.23 -11.96 14.54
N GLU A 24 -3.06 -12.44 14.12
CA GLU A 24 -1.81 -11.66 14.17
C GLU A 24 -1.96 -10.31 13.44
N PHE A 25 -2.55 -10.31 12.23
CA PHE A 25 -2.76 -9.07 11.49
C PHE A 25 -3.65 -8.08 12.23
N LYS A 26 -4.79 -8.54 12.75
CA LYS A 26 -5.72 -7.69 13.52
C LYS A 26 -5.08 -7.15 14.79
N ASP A 27 -4.33 -7.97 15.51
CA ASP A 27 -3.66 -7.58 16.76
C ASP A 27 -2.58 -6.53 16.48
N VAL A 28 -1.78 -6.70 15.42
CA VAL A 28 -0.75 -5.75 15.01
C VAL A 28 -1.36 -4.41 14.60
N VAL A 29 -2.41 -4.43 13.77
CA VAL A 29 -3.04 -3.18 13.33
C VAL A 29 -3.72 -2.48 14.49
N LYS A 30 -4.42 -3.21 15.37
CA LYS A 30 -4.99 -2.67 16.61
C LYS A 30 -3.92 -2.06 17.52
N ALA A 31 -2.79 -2.77 17.73
CA ALA A 31 -1.67 -2.26 18.53
C ALA A 31 -1.04 -1.00 17.94
N SER A 32 -1.13 -0.80 16.63
CA SER A 32 -0.71 0.44 15.98
C SER A 32 -1.72 1.58 16.12
N GLY A 33 -2.92 1.33 16.64
CA GLY A 33 -3.99 2.32 16.77
C GLY A 33 -4.67 2.65 15.43
N ASN A 34 -4.62 1.73 14.47
CA ASN A 34 -5.22 1.85 13.15
C ASN A 34 -6.36 0.84 12.98
N GLU A 35 -7.12 0.97 11.89
CA GLU A 35 -8.20 0.07 11.50
C GLU A 35 -7.73 -0.93 10.44
N CYS A 36 -8.41 -2.06 10.30
CA CYS A 36 -8.07 -3.04 9.28
C CYS A 36 -9.26 -3.75 8.64
N ILE A 37 -9.06 -4.12 7.37
CA ILE A 37 -9.87 -5.09 6.64
C ILE A 37 -8.95 -6.22 6.21
N MET A 38 -9.36 -7.47 6.40
CA MET A 38 -8.66 -8.62 5.88
C MET A 38 -9.59 -9.44 5.02
N LEU A 39 -9.30 -9.46 3.72
CA LEU A 39 -10.04 -10.24 2.74
C LEU A 39 -9.57 -11.71 2.74
N GLU A 40 -10.33 -12.57 2.09
CA GLU A 40 -10.14 -14.02 2.18
C GLU A 40 -9.60 -14.65 0.89
N TYR A 41 -9.07 -13.84 -0.02
CA TYR A 41 -8.55 -14.36 -1.28
C TYR A 41 -7.33 -15.25 -1.09
N PRO A 42 -7.11 -16.24 -1.97
CA PRO A 42 -6.06 -17.22 -1.80
C PRO A 42 -4.67 -16.59 -1.91
N ASP A 43 -3.76 -16.94 -1.00
CA ASP A 43 -2.32 -16.70 -1.13
C ASP A 43 -1.68 -17.86 -1.90
N LYS A 44 -2.02 -19.10 -1.48
CA LYS A 44 -1.54 -20.32 -2.10
C LYS A 44 -2.66 -21.34 -2.22
N VAL A 45 -2.68 -22.03 -3.35
CA VAL A 45 -3.55 -23.19 -3.59
C VAL A 45 -2.66 -24.41 -3.83
N ARG A 46 -2.87 -25.48 -3.07
CA ARG A 46 -2.05 -26.72 -3.12
C ARG A 46 -0.53 -26.43 -3.03
N GLY A 47 -0.14 -25.52 -2.16
CA GLY A 47 1.26 -25.15 -1.93
C GLY A 47 1.92 -24.24 -2.97
N LYS A 48 1.27 -23.97 -4.08
CA LYS A 48 1.73 -23.03 -5.12
C LYS A 48 1.07 -21.67 -4.95
N ARG A 49 1.80 -20.60 -5.26
CA ARG A 49 1.25 -19.24 -5.28
C ARG A 49 0.11 -19.19 -6.29
N ASP A 50 -1.05 -18.67 -5.85
CA ASP A 50 -2.18 -18.43 -6.74
C ASP A 50 -1.89 -17.21 -7.63
N ASP A 51 -2.32 -17.24 -8.87
CA ASP A 51 -2.15 -16.11 -9.80
C ASP A 51 -3.35 -15.14 -9.80
N TRP A 52 -4.41 -15.52 -9.07
CA TRP A 52 -5.69 -14.79 -8.97
C TRP A 52 -6.53 -14.72 -10.24
N ALA A 53 -6.21 -15.50 -11.26
CA ALA A 53 -6.96 -15.49 -12.53
C ALA A 53 -8.46 -15.74 -12.34
N LEU A 54 -8.84 -16.64 -11.42
CA LEU A 54 -10.23 -17.00 -11.14
C LEU A 54 -10.96 -16.08 -10.16
N VAL A 55 -10.24 -15.24 -9.44
CA VAL A 55 -10.79 -14.39 -8.36
C VAL A 55 -10.55 -12.90 -8.59
N LYS A 56 -9.97 -12.55 -9.74
CA LYS A 56 -9.63 -11.16 -10.10
C LYS A 56 -10.80 -10.21 -9.91
N ASP A 57 -11.93 -10.50 -10.56
CA ASP A 57 -13.12 -9.63 -10.55
C ASP A 57 -13.66 -9.41 -9.13
N GLY A 58 -13.59 -10.44 -8.28
CA GLY A 58 -13.96 -10.33 -6.87
C GLY A 58 -13.03 -9.40 -6.10
N ILE A 59 -11.71 -9.54 -6.31
CA ILE A 59 -10.70 -8.67 -5.68
C ILE A 59 -10.91 -7.22 -6.10
N GLU A 60 -11.07 -6.98 -7.40
CA GLU A 60 -11.30 -5.63 -7.95
C GLU A 60 -12.57 -5.02 -7.39
N SER A 61 -13.68 -5.78 -7.35
CA SER A 61 -14.95 -5.32 -6.77
C SER A 61 -14.82 -4.94 -5.30
N ASP A 62 -14.13 -5.73 -4.50
CA ASP A 62 -13.97 -5.44 -3.07
C ASP A 62 -13.02 -4.26 -2.83
N LEU A 63 -11.93 -4.16 -3.60
CA LEU A 63 -11.03 -3.00 -3.55
C LEU A 63 -11.76 -1.72 -4.00
N GLU A 64 -12.56 -1.77 -5.07
CA GLU A 64 -13.35 -0.64 -5.54
C GLU A 64 -14.31 -0.13 -4.46
N LYS A 65 -15.06 -1.02 -3.80
CA LYS A 65 -15.94 -0.66 -2.68
C LYS A 65 -15.17 0.02 -1.54
N ILE A 66 -14.00 -0.50 -1.18
CA ILE A 66 -13.17 0.08 -0.12
C ILE A 66 -12.64 1.45 -0.54
N MET A 67 -12.18 1.58 -1.77
CA MET A 67 -11.58 2.82 -2.26
C MET A 67 -12.59 3.94 -2.49
N THR A 68 -13.87 3.60 -2.71
CA THR A 68 -14.95 4.56 -2.99
C THR A 68 -15.92 4.78 -1.82
N CYS A 69 -15.75 4.06 -0.69
CA CYS A 69 -16.71 4.15 0.43
C CYS A 69 -16.68 5.49 1.18
N LYS A 70 -15.64 6.29 1.00
CA LYS A 70 -15.49 7.64 1.56
C LYS A 70 -14.39 8.42 0.85
N ASP A 71 -14.28 9.71 1.13
CA ASP A 71 -13.16 10.55 0.69
C ASP A 71 -11.91 10.22 1.50
N TRP A 72 -10.93 9.62 0.84
CA TRP A 72 -9.63 9.32 1.43
C TRP A 72 -8.70 10.53 1.31
N LYS A 73 -7.86 10.77 2.31
CA LYS A 73 -6.81 11.80 2.22
C LYS A 73 -5.64 11.37 1.34
N LEU A 74 -5.35 10.10 1.32
CA LEU A 74 -4.35 9.47 0.47
C LEU A 74 -4.62 7.96 0.37
N ILE A 75 -4.10 7.35 -0.68
CA ILE A 75 -4.03 5.89 -0.83
C ILE A 75 -2.55 5.51 -0.99
N ALA A 76 -2.14 4.43 -0.36
CA ALA A 76 -0.80 3.86 -0.53
C ALA A 76 -0.91 2.38 -0.90
N VAL A 77 -0.14 1.96 -1.89
CA VAL A 77 -0.18 0.63 -2.47
C VAL A 77 1.22 0.11 -2.80
N HIS A 78 1.34 -1.16 -3.07
CA HIS A 78 2.57 -1.77 -3.61
C HIS A 78 3.06 -1.04 -4.86
N ASN A 79 4.37 -1.03 -5.09
CA ASN A 79 4.90 -0.44 -6.32
C ASN A 79 4.74 -1.38 -7.52
N GLN A 80 4.85 -0.83 -8.72
CA GLN A 80 4.67 -1.53 -9.99
C GLN A 80 5.50 -2.81 -10.14
N LYS A 81 6.64 -2.90 -9.44
CA LYS A 81 7.52 -4.08 -9.46
C LYS A 81 7.22 -5.07 -8.33
N GLY A 82 6.20 -4.79 -7.49
CA GLY A 82 5.86 -5.61 -6.32
C GLY A 82 7.02 -5.71 -5.33
N GLU A 83 7.77 -4.62 -5.11
CA GLU A 83 8.98 -4.45 -4.31
C GLU A 83 10.12 -5.37 -4.78
N TYR A 84 9.95 -6.67 -4.66
CA TYR A 84 10.94 -7.71 -5.04
C TYR A 84 10.39 -8.72 -6.07
N GLY A 85 9.34 -8.36 -6.82
CA GLY A 85 8.74 -9.21 -7.85
C GLY A 85 7.66 -10.15 -7.33
N HIS A 86 7.00 -9.81 -6.21
CA HIS A 86 5.90 -10.62 -5.69
C HIS A 86 4.65 -10.42 -6.54
N ILE A 87 4.12 -11.49 -7.15
CA ILE A 87 3.01 -11.41 -8.10
C ILE A 87 1.77 -10.73 -7.51
N HIS A 88 1.39 -11.05 -6.27
CA HIS A 88 0.22 -10.42 -5.64
C HIS A 88 0.42 -8.93 -5.40
N HIS A 89 1.64 -8.47 -5.08
CA HIS A 89 1.93 -7.05 -4.95
C HIS A 89 1.78 -6.33 -6.29
N VAL A 90 2.27 -6.94 -7.37
CA VAL A 90 2.09 -6.42 -8.74
C VAL A 90 0.60 -6.36 -9.12
N ASN A 91 -0.15 -7.43 -8.83
CA ASN A 91 -1.58 -7.47 -9.14
C ASN A 91 -2.34 -6.41 -8.33
N VAL A 92 -2.09 -6.26 -7.03
CA VAL A 92 -2.73 -5.23 -6.21
C VAL A 92 -2.38 -3.83 -6.70
N HIS A 93 -1.12 -3.58 -7.11
CA HIS A 93 -0.75 -2.32 -7.73
C HIS A 93 -1.61 -2.03 -8.96
N ASN A 94 -1.70 -2.98 -9.88
CA ASN A 94 -2.46 -2.81 -11.12
C ASN A 94 -3.95 -2.57 -10.83
N TYR A 95 -4.58 -3.38 -9.98
CA TYR A 95 -6.00 -3.24 -9.64
C TYR A 95 -6.28 -1.89 -8.97
N VAL A 96 -5.47 -1.48 -8.00
CA VAL A 96 -5.65 -0.20 -7.30
C VAL A 96 -5.48 0.98 -8.25
N THR A 97 -4.49 0.95 -9.15
CA THR A 97 -4.27 2.03 -10.12
C THR A 97 -5.37 2.12 -11.16
N GLU A 98 -5.88 0.98 -11.66
CA GLU A 98 -7.01 0.92 -12.58
C GLU A 98 -8.30 1.45 -11.93
N ILE A 99 -8.59 1.02 -10.69
CA ILE A 99 -9.75 1.50 -9.92
C ILE A 99 -9.63 3.00 -9.63
N TYR A 100 -8.44 3.46 -9.25
CA TYR A 100 -8.16 4.87 -8.96
C TYR A 100 -8.49 5.76 -10.16
N ASP A 101 -8.06 5.36 -11.37
CA ASP A 101 -8.30 6.10 -12.59
C ASP A 101 -9.77 6.02 -13.06
N LYS A 102 -10.33 4.81 -13.05
CA LYS A 102 -11.73 4.56 -13.45
C LYS A 102 -12.73 5.38 -12.64
N ASN A 103 -12.50 5.48 -11.32
CA ASN A 103 -13.43 6.15 -10.41
C ASN A 103 -13.04 7.62 -10.14
N ASN A 104 -12.02 8.14 -10.82
CA ASN A 104 -11.52 9.51 -10.63
C ASN A 104 -11.35 9.88 -9.15
N ILE A 105 -10.63 9.03 -8.40
CA ILE A 105 -10.47 9.16 -6.94
C ILE A 105 -9.70 10.43 -6.59
N GLN A 106 -10.26 11.25 -5.70
CA GLN A 106 -9.82 12.61 -5.42
C GLN A 106 -8.85 12.69 -4.23
N CYS A 107 -7.76 11.92 -4.28
CA CYS A 107 -6.68 12.00 -3.31
C CYS A 107 -5.34 11.59 -3.94
N ASP A 108 -4.23 11.91 -3.30
CA ASP A 108 -2.91 11.47 -3.77
C ASP A 108 -2.76 9.96 -3.65
N LEU A 109 -2.17 9.34 -4.68
CA LEU A 109 -1.82 7.93 -4.70
C LEU A 109 -0.31 7.75 -4.54
N TYR A 110 0.10 7.01 -3.53
CA TYR A 110 1.49 6.69 -3.23
C TYR A 110 1.79 5.22 -3.46
N CYS A 111 3.03 4.93 -3.85
CA CYS A 111 3.56 3.58 -3.90
C CYS A 111 4.62 3.35 -2.83
N PHE A 112 4.67 2.14 -2.28
CA PHE A 112 5.75 1.72 -1.38
C PHE A 112 7.10 1.81 -2.09
N GLY A 113 8.13 2.17 -1.34
CA GLY A 113 9.48 2.36 -1.84
C GLY A 113 10.13 1.08 -2.39
N LYS A 114 11.30 1.24 -2.97
CA LYS A 114 12.05 0.13 -3.56
C LYS A 114 12.62 -0.80 -2.49
N TYR A 115 12.58 -2.10 -2.78
CA TYR A 115 13.33 -3.08 -2.01
C TYR A 115 14.77 -3.19 -2.53
N TYR A 116 15.71 -3.26 -1.62
CA TYR A 116 17.12 -3.52 -1.91
C TYR A 116 17.58 -4.80 -1.19
N LYS A 117 18.31 -5.67 -1.91
CA LYS A 117 19.00 -6.79 -1.26
C LYS A 117 20.04 -6.25 -0.27
N ALA A 118 20.31 -6.97 0.80
CA ALA A 118 21.23 -6.54 1.86
C ALA A 118 22.62 -6.14 1.33
N SER A 119 23.15 -6.84 0.32
CA SER A 119 24.41 -6.50 -0.34
C SER A 119 24.35 -5.13 -1.03
N ARG A 120 23.27 -4.83 -1.74
CA ARG A 120 23.09 -3.54 -2.42
C ARG A 120 22.86 -2.41 -1.42
N LEU A 121 22.12 -2.70 -0.36
CA LEU A 121 21.83 -1.72 0.69
C LEU A 121 23.10 -1.20 1.39
N LYS A 122 24.14 -2.04 1.53
CA LYS A 122 25.45 -1.60 2.04
C LYS A 122 26.09 -0.47 1.20
N VAL A 123 25.78 -0.43 -0.09
CA VAL A 123 26.30 0.59 -1.01
C VAL A 123 25.45 1.84 -1.04
N VAL A 124 24.10 1.68 -1.12
CA VAL A 124 23.18 2.80 -1.33
C VAL A 124 22.52 3.32 -0.04
N GLY A 125 22.65 2.61 1.07
CA GLY A 125 21.89 2.90 2.29
C GLY A 125 22.13 4.28 2.90
N ASN A 126 23.31 4.87 2.65
CA ASN A 126 23.62 6.23 3.12
C ASN A 126 22.87 7.32 2.33
N THR A 127 22.40 7.01 1.13
CA THR A 127 21.67 7.95 0.25
C THR A 127 20.14 7.79 0.37
N LEU A 128 19.68 6.76 1.06
CA LEU A 128 18.25 6.48 1.20
C LEU A 128 17.68 7.20 2.41
N PRO A 129 16.42 7.69 2.33
CA PRO A 129 15.73 8.22 3.48
C PRO A 129 15.56 7.15 4.55
N LYS A 130 15.73 7.55 5.81
CA LYS A 130 15.57 6.68 6.97
C LYS A 130 14.46 7.20 7.85
N ILE A 131 13.66 6.28 8.40
CA ILE A 131 12.70 6.63 9.43
C ILE A 131 13.43 6.99 10.74
N SER A 132 12.79 7.78 11.61
CA SER A 132 13.34 8.11 12.92
C SER A 132 13.54 6.86 13.79
N LYS A 133 14.40 6.96 14.79
CA LYS A 133 14.61 5.88 15.77
C LYS A 133 13.30 5.49 16.45
N GLU A 134 12.49 6.44 16.81
CA GLU A 134 11.19 6.21 17.45
C GLU A 134 10.24 5.39 16.53
N ARG A 135 10.12 5.75 15.26
CA ARG A 135 9.34 5.00 14.27
C ARG A 135 9.91 3.60 14.03
N TYR A 136 11.22 3.46 14.07
CA TYR A 136 11.86 2.15 13.95
C TYR A 136 11.54 1.25 15.14
N GLU A 137 11.66 1.74 16.38
CA GLU A 137 11.32 0.97 17.58
C GLU A 137 9.83 0.58 17.60
N PHE A 138 8.96 1.49 17.21
CA PHE A 138 7.56 1.20 17.04
C PHE A 138 7.33 0.08 16.00
N LYS A 139 7.95 0.19 14.83
CA LYS A 139 7.88 -0.83 13.78
C LYS A 139 8.40 -2.18 14.26
N LYS A 140 9.49 -2.19 15.02
CA LYS A 140 10.05 -3.40 15.62
C LYS A 140 9.06 -4.07 16.57
N LYS A 141 8.47 -3.29 17.48
CA LYS A 141 7.44 -3.81 18.40
C LYS A 141 6.28 -4.47 17.66
N LEU A 142 5.78 -3.86 16.60
CA LEU A 142 4.71 -4.44 15.79
C LEU A 142 5.16 -5.71 15.04
N ALA A 143 6.37 -5.70 14.49
CA ALA A 143 6.91 -6.84 13.76
C ALA A 143 7.14 -8.08 14.65
N ASP A 144 7.54 -7.86 15.90
CA ASP A 144 7.74 -8.93 16.89
C ASP A 144 6.42 -9.65 17.25
N MET A 145 5.25 -9.05 16.97
CA MET A 145 3.94 -9.68 17.16
C MET A 145 3.61 -10.70 16.06
N TYR A 146 4.29 -10.67 14.91
CA TYR A 146 4.09 -11.64 13.81
C TYR A 146 4.88 -12.93 14.06
N THR A 147 4.50 -13.72 15.04
CA THR A 147 5.22 -14.92 15.45
C THR A 147 5.23 -16.02 14.38
N SER A 148 4.09 -16.22 13.68
CA SER A 148 3.99 -17.19 12.58
C SER A 148 4.79 -16.77 11.34
N GLN A 149 5.15 -15.50 11.23
CA GLN A 149 5.86 -14.91 10.09
C GLN A 149 7.31 -14.54 10.41
N LYS A 150 7.80 -14.89 11.60
CA LYS A 150 9.12 -14.47 12.08
C LYS A 150 10.23 -14.68 11.04
N LYS A 151 10.30 -15.83 10.39
CA LYS A 151 11.30 -16.10 9.35
C LYS A 151 11.24 -15.10 8.18
N THR A 152 10.05 -14.69 7.79
CA THR A 152 9.84 -13.71 6.70
C THR A 152 10.21 -12.31 7.17
N VAL A 153 9.80 -11.94 8.37
CA VAL A 153 10.15 -10.67 9.01
C VAL A 153 11.66 -10.54 9.11
N ASP A 154 12.34 -11.53 9.69
CA ASP A 154 13.80 -11.53 9.87
C ASP A 154 14.54 -11.39 8.53
N LYS A 155 14.07 -12.09 7.49
CA LYS A 155 14.65 -12.02 6.13
C LYS A 155 14.58 -10.62 5.53
N LEU A 156 13.53 -9.86 5.84
CA LEU A 156 13.29 -8.54 5.26
C LEU A 156 13.75 -7.40 6.19
N TRP A 157 14.18 -7.71 7.42
CA TRP A 157 14.45 -6.73 8.47
C TRP A 157 15.57 -5.75 8.14
N HIS A 158 16.50 -6.13 7.26
CA HIS A 158 17.57 -5.23 6.79
C HIS A 158 17.03 -3.96 6.12
N MET A 159 15.78 -3.99 5.63
CA MET A 159 15.08 -2.83 5.07
C MET A 159 14.34 -1.98 6.11
N ALA A 160 14.29 -2.38 7.36
CA ALA A 160 13.38 -1.81 8.36
C ALA A 160 13.54 -0.30 8.60
N TYR A 161 14.75 0.23 8.44
CA TYR A 161 15.01 1.67 8.53
C TYR A 161 14.65 2.47 7.27
N TYR A 162 14.54 1.80 6.12
CA TYR A 162 14.39 2.41 4.81
C TYR A 162 12.95 2.27 4.33
N GLU A 163 12.07 3.05 4.93
CA GLU A 163 10.66 3.07 4.58
C GLU A 163 10.33 4.41 3.93
N ASP A 164 10.06 4.35 2.66
CA ASP A 164 9.76 5.50 1.82
C ASP A 164 8.50 5.24 1.01
N TRP A 165 7.75 6.30 0.74
CA TRP A 165 6.61 6.27 -0.16
C TRP A 165 6.88 7.24 -1.30
N THR A 166 6.75 6.76 -2.52
CA THR A 166 6.91 7.58 -3.71
C THR A 166 5.53 8.03 -4.19
N LEU A 167 5.34 9.32 -4.39
CA LEU A 167 4.12 9.83 -5.03
C LEU A 167 4.03 9.23 -6.43
N TYR A 168 2.97 8.46 -6.68
CA TYR A 168 2.70 7.82 -7.96
C TYR A 168 1.82 8.71 -8.82
N LYS A 169 0.75 9.26 -8.24
CA LYS A 169 -0.18 10.15 -8.92
C LYS A 169 -0.67 11.22 -7.96
N ARG A 170 -0.61 12.47 -8.38
CA ARG A 170 -1.10 13.61 -7.60
C ARG A 170 -2.52 13.94 -8.04
N TYR A 171 -3.41 14.13 -7.08
CA TYR A 171 -4.80 14.52 -7.36
C TYR A 171 -4.88 15.81 -8.18
N SER A 172 -4.05 16.82 -7.87
CA SER A 172 -3.99 18.10 -8.61
C SER A 172 -3.57 17.97 -10.08
N GLU A 173 -3.11 16.80 -10.51
CA GLU A 173 -2.76 16.51 -11.91
C GLU A 173 -3.93 15.93 -12.71
N HIS A 174 -5.07 15.64 -12.07
CA HIS A 174 -6.27 15.23 -12.78
C HIS A 174 -6.82 16.38 -13.64
N PRO A 175 -7.24 16.13 -14.89
CA PRO A 175 -7.71 17.16 -15.81
C PRO A 175 -8.87 18.02 -15.27
N GLU A 176 -9.76 17.41 -14.50
CA GLU A 176 -10.91 18.05 -13.87
C GLU A 176 -10.50 19.14 -12.84
N MET A 177 -9.43 18.87 -12.07
CA MET A 177 -8.93 19.87 -11.10
C MET A 177 -8.30 21.07 -11.76
N LYS A 178 -7.66 20.93 -12.92
CA LYS A 178 -7.15 22.07 -13.69
C LYS A 178 -8.27 23.01 -14.08
N LYS A 179 -9.46 22.48 -14.44
CA LYS A 179 -10.64 23.30 -14.73
C LYS A 179 -11.16 24.02 -13.49
N GLN A 180 -11.30 23.34 -12.36
CA GLN A 180 -11.81 23.94 -11.12
C GLN A 180 -10.86 25.00 -10.55
N THR A 181 -9.55 24.77 -10.58
CA THR A 181 -8.55 25.74 -10.10
C THR A 181 -8.47 26.95 -11.03
N ALA A 182 -8.57 26.75 -12.34
CA ALA A 182 -8.63 27.83 -13.31
C ALA A 182 -9.89 28.71 -13.13
N THR A 183 -11.04 28.10 -12.84
CA THR A 183 -12.29 28.80 -12.56
C THR A 183 -12.23 29.56 -11.23
N ALA A 184 -11.64 28.97 -10.18
CA ALA A 184 -11.49 29.61 -8.88
C ALA A 184 -10.50 30.78 -8.88
N LEU A 185 -9.52 30.78 -9.80
CA LEU A 185 -8.55 31.87 -9.99
C LEU A 185 -8.99 32.93 -11.00
N GLY A 186 -10.20 32.82 -11.56
CA GLY A 186 -10.73 33.79 -12.52
C GLY A 186 -9.99 33.85 -13.87
N VAL A 187 -9.22 32.82 -14.20
CA VAL A 187 -8.53 32.70 -15.48
C VAL A 187 -9.51 32.12 -16.50
N ALA A 188 -10.01 32.95 -17.39
CA ALA A 188 -10.82 32.54 -18.53
C ALA A 188 -9.98 31.59 -19.41
N VAL A 189 -10.39 30.34 -19.54
CA VAL A 189 -9.83 29.43 -20.53
C VAL A 189 -10.47 29.80 -21.86
N ASN A 190 -9.74 30.53 -22.72
CA ASN A 190 -10.13 30.69 -24.11
C ASN A 190 -10.09 29.35 -24.80
N GLU A 191 -11.26 28.80 -25.13
CA GLU A 191 -11.38 27.70 -26.08
C GLU A 191 -10.96 28.23 -27.45
N ALA A 192 -9.74 27.91 -27.86
CA ALA A 192 -9.33 28.14 -29.25
C ALA A 192 -10.03 27.08 -30.12
N GLN A 193 -10.77 27.59 -31.10
CA GLN A 193 -11.40 26.89 -32.21
C GLN A 193 -10.40 26.10 -33.05
#